data_7b503546532b8522802b35cca5fa2879
#
_entry.id   7b503546532b8522802b35cca5fa2879
#
_cell.length_a   1.000
_cell.length_b   1.000
_cell.length_c   1.000
_cell.angle_alpha   90.00
_cell.angle_beta   90.00
_cell.angle_gamma   90.00
#
_symmetry.space_group_name_H-M   'P 1'
#
loop_
_entity.id
_entity.type
_entity.pdbx_description
1 polymer ?
#
loop_
_entity_poly.entity_id
_entity_poly.type
_entity_poly.pdbx_seq_one_letter_code
_entity_poly.pdbx_strand_id
1 'polypeptide(L)'
;VEEGPLKTSSDFKMQEADAYPELYQEGIGRMSKDGAITILQGRAVGGTTLINWTSSFRTPEPTLQHWAQVYGVKGHSAEDMAPWFEKMEQRLHVAPWALPPNANNDVIRLGCEKLGYHWKVIPRNVLGCWNLGYCGMGCPVNAKQSMLVTTIPATLDKGGELLYLARANRLLLDGDKVTGLECLGMDERCVAPNGRR
;
A
#
# COMPACT_ATOMS: atom_id res chain seq x y z
N VAL A 1 -4.76 -7.34 -13.10
CA VAL A 1 -6.20 -7.41 -12.78
C VAL A 1 -6.43 -6.83 -11.41
N GLU A 2 -7.44 -5.97 -11.23
CA GLU A 2 -7.83 -5.32 -9.98
C GLU A 2 -9.35 -5.43 -9.79
N GLU A 3 -9.78 -5.85 -8.61
CA GLU A 3 -11.20 -5.94 -8.27
C GLU A 3 -11.84 -4.56 -8.11
N GLY A 4 -11.11 -3.62 -7.53
CA GLY A 4 -11.57 -2.29 -7.19
C GLY A 4 -11.61 -1.32 -8.36
N PRO A 5 -12.16 -0.12 -8.14
CA PRO A 5 -12.25 0.92 -9.16
C PRO A 5 -10.89 1.60 -9.41
N LEU A 6 -10.76 2.22 -10.58
CA LEU A 6 -9.72 3.21 -10.82
C LEU A 6 -10.19 4.57 -10.29
N LYS A 7 -9.45 5.09 -9.31
CA LYS A 7 -9.67 6.42 -8.74
C LYS A 7 -8.43 7.29 -8.97
N THR A 8 -8.63 8.54 -9.24
CA THR A 8 -7.57 9.53 -9.48
C THR A 8 -7.58 10.60 -8.40
N SER A 9 -6.64 11.53 -8.45
CA SER A 9 -6.57 12.64 -7.50
C SER A 9 -7.85 13.47 -7.42
N SER A 10 -8.60 13.60 -8.53
CA SER A 10 -9.86 14.32 -8.59
C SER A 10 -11.03 13.61 -7.90
N ASP A 11 -10.90 12.30 -7.66
CA ASP A 11 -11.94 11.49 -7.01
C ASP A 11 -11.81 11.48 -5.48
N PHE A 12 -10.65 11.90 -4.93
CA PHE A 12 -10.39 11.88 -3.48
C PHE A 12 -10.93 13.13 -2.81
N LYS A 13 -12.03 12.98 -2.08
CA LYS A 13 -12.77 14.07 -1.45
C LYS A 13 -12.34 14.40 -0.02
N MET A 14 -11.36 13.68 0.53
CA MET A 14 -10.88 13.86 1.90
C MET A 14 -11.98 13.68 2.96
N GLN A 15 -12.95 12.81 2.70
CA GLN A 15 -14.04 12.46 3.59
C GLN A 15 -14.09 10.97 3.84
N GLU A 16 -14.17 10.56 5.08
CA GLU A 16 -14.22 9.15 5.47
C GLU A 16 -15.46 8.44 4.94
N ALA A 17 -16.60 9.15 4.94
CA ALA A 17 -17.86 8.63 4.43
C ALA A 17 -17.81 8.23 2.94
N ASP A 18 -16.97 8.88 2.15
CA ASP A 18 -16.73 8.54 0.76
C ASP A 18 -15.60 7.50 0.63
N ALA A 19 -14.49 7.71 1.34
CA ALA A 19 -13.28 6.92 1.17
C ALA A 19 -13.42 5.47 1.65
N TYR A 20 -14.08 5.22 2.79
CA TYR A 20 -14.17 3.88 3.35
C TYR A 20 -14.96 2.92 2.46
N PRO A 21 -16.17 3.24 1.98
CA PRO A 21 -16.89 2.35 1.08
C PRO A 21 -16.22 2.19 -0.30
N GLU A 22 -15.53 3.21 -0.81
CA GLU A 22 -14.97 3.22 -2.16
C GLU A 22 -13.56 2.63 -2.25
N LEU A 23 -12.71 2.80 -1.23
CA LEU A 23 -11.28 2.48 -1.29
C LEU A 23 -10.88 1.29 -0.41
N TYR A 24 -11.71 0.90 0.56
CA TYR A 24 -11.39 -0.16 1.50
C TYR A 24 -12.18 -1.43 1.23
N GLN A 25 -11.55 -2.56 1.43
CA GLN A 25 -12.22 -3.85 1.38
C GLN A 25 -13.31 -3.90 2.46
N GLU A 26 -14.54 -4.24 2.03
CA GLU A 26 -15.70 -4.32 2.91
C GLU A 26 -15.98 -3.02 3.71
N GLY A 27 -15.61 -1.86 3.14
CA GLY A 27 -15.85 -0.57 3.77
C GLY A 27 -15.20 -0.42 5.16
N ILE A 28 -13.95 -0.94 5.32
CA ILE A 28 -13.20 -1.04 6.61
C ILE A 28 -13.73 -2.13 7.57
N GLY A 29 -14.79 -2.85 7.20
CA GLY A 29 -15.42 -3.86 8.06
C GLY A 29 -14.72 -5.22 8.12
N ARG A 30 -13.62 -5.42 7.37
CA ARG A 30 -12.91 -6.71 7.37
C ARG A 30 -12.20 -6.95 8.71
N MET A 31 -12.47 -8.11 9.30
CA MET A 31 -11.91 -8.53 10.60
C MET A 31 -11.46 -9.99 10.55
N SER A 32 -10.62 -10.37 11.51
CA SER A 32 -10.36 -11.79 11.81
C SER A 32 -11.65 -12.48 12.24
N LYS A 33 -11.70 -13.83 12.12
CA LYS A 33 -12.89 -14.62 12.43
C LYS A 33 -13.41 -14.41 13.87
N ASP A 34 -12.52 -14.16 14.80
CA ASP A 34 -12.81 -13.91 16.22
C ASP A 34 -13.06 -12.41 16.53
N GLY A 35 -12.99 -11.54 15.51
CA GLY A 35 -13.19 -10.10 15.69
C GLY A 35 -12.03 -9.36 16.38
N ALA A 36 -10.93 -10.06 16.71
CA ALA A 36 -9.85 -9.48 17.49
C ALA A 36 -8.95 -8.53 16.68
N ILE A 37 -8.87 -8.72 15.35
CA ILE A 37 -7.98 -7.94 14.49
C ILE A 37 -8.78 -7.33 13.34
N THR A 38 -8.76 -6.00 13.23
CA THR A 38 -9.26 -5.29 12.05
C THR A 38 -8.21 -5.33 10.95
N ILE A 39 -8.62 -5.73 9.73
CA ILE A 39 -7.74 -5.83 8.57
C ILE A 39 -8.02 -4.67 7.63
N LEU A 40 -7.17 -3.65 7.68
CA LEU A 40 -7.25 -2.49 6.80
C LEU A 40 -6.60 -2.82 5.46
N GLN A 41 -7.42 -3.06 4.45
CA GLN A 41 -6.96 -3.44 3.12
C GLN A 41 -7.60 -2.53 2.07
N GLY A 42 -6.78 -1.99 1.17
CA GLY A 42 -7.24 -1.20 0.02
C GLY A 42 -7.83 -2.09 -1.06
N ARG A 43 -8.93 -1.62 -1.67
CA ARG A 43 -9.59 -2.23 -2.83
C ARG A 43 -9.84 -1.16 -3.89
N ALA A 44 -8.80 -0.82 -4.60
CA ALA A 44 -8.80 0.12 -5.73
C ALA A 44 -7.51 -0.08 -6.52
N VAL A 45 -7.41 0.46 -7.72
CA VAL A 45 -6.16 0.45 -8.48
C VAL A 45 -5.05 1.13 -7.66
N GLY A 46 -3.99 0.39 -7.35
CA GLY A 46 -2.94 0.80 -6.40
C GLY A 46 -3.01 0.10 -5.05
N GLY A 47 -4.11 -0.60 -4.76
CA GLY A 47 -4.29 -1.43 -3.56
C GLY A 47 -4.11 -0.66 -2.26
N THR A 48 -3.61 -1.32 -1.24
CA THR A 48 -3.37 -0.74 0.10
C THR A 48 -2.40 0.45 0.08
N THR A 49 -1.54 0.58 -0.96
CA THR A 49 -0.67 1.76 -1.07
C THR A 49 -1.43 3.07 -1.29
N LEU A 50 -2.71 2.97 -1.71
CA LEU A 50 -3.58 4.12 -1.89
C LEU A 50 -4.10 4.68 -0.56
N ILE A 51 -4.19 3.85 0.47
CA ILE A 51 -4.80 4.18 1.76
C ILE A 51 -3.83 4.10 2.96
N ASN A 52 -2.60 3.62 2.77
CA ASN A 52 -1.60 3.57 3.84
C ASN A 52 -1.11 4.98 4.23
N TRP A 53 -0.43 5.08 5.38
CA TRP A 53 0.09 6.35 5.92
C TRP A 53 1.53 6.62 5.51
N THR A 54 2.02 5.94 4.47
CA THR A 54 3.33 6.20 3.84
C THR A 54 4.57 5.92 4.70
N SER A 55 4.41 5.37 5.90
CA SER A 55 5.57 4.95 6.72
C SER A 55 6.34 3.87 5.98
N SER A 56 7.64 4.08 5.80
CA SER A 56 8.50 3.23 4.97
C SER A 56 9.70 2.77 5.78
N PHE A 57 9.82 1.46 5.98
CA PHE A 57 10.93 0.85 6.72
C PHE A 57 11.49 -0.31 5.93
N ARG A 58 12.81 -0.46 5.96
CA ARG A 58 13.45 -1.73 5.54
C ARG A 58 13.12 -2.80 6.57
N THR A 59 13.00 -4.04 6.11
CA THR A 59 12.83 -5.19 7.01
C THR A 59 14.00 -5.24 8.00
N PRO A 60 13.76 -5.27 9.32
CA PRO A 60 14.82 -5.33 10.30
C PRO A 60 15.68 -6.60 10.15
N GLU A 61 16.96 -6.47 10.36
CA GLU A 61 17.90 -7.59 10.25
C GLU A 61 17.52 -8.81 11.11
N PRO A 62 17.09 -8.67 12.38
CA PRO A 62 16.63 -9.82 13.17
C PRO A 62 15.45 -10.57 12.53
N THR A 63 14.59 -9.88 11.79
CA THR A 63 13.48 -10.50 11.05
C THR A 63 13.99 -11.32 9.87
N LEU A 64 14.94 -10.79 9.09
CA LEU A 64 15.57 -11.50 7.99
C LEU A 64 16.31 -12.75 8.48
N GLN A 65 17.04 -12.63 9.58
CA GLN A 65 17.72 -13.75 10.25
C GLN A 65 16.72 -14.81 10.74
N HIS A 66 15.61 -14.40 11.35
CA HIS A 66 14.55 -15.31 11.76
C HIS A 66 13.98 -16.09 10.58
N TRP A 67 13.70 -15.44 9.46
CA TRP A 67 13.22 -16.11 8.25
C TRP A 67 14.22 -17.13 7.71
N ALA A 68 15.51 -16.80 7.71
CA ALA A 68 16.55 -17.73 7.29
C ALA A 68 16.67 -18.95 8.21
N GLN A 69 16.65 -18.72 9.54
CA GLN A 69 16.87 -19.78 10.53
C GLN A 69 15.64 -20.68 10.73
N VAL A 70 14.45 -20.10 10.79
CA VAL A 70 13.22 -20.86 11.12
C VAL A 70 12.54 -21.42 9.88
N TYR A 71 12.55 -20.66 8.77
CA TYR A 71 11.84 -21.05 7.53
C TYR A 71 12.77 -21.44 6.39
N GLY A 72 14.09 -21.40 6.58
CA GLY A 72 15.07 -21.78 5.55
C GLY A 72 15.09 -20.84 4.34
N VAL A 73 14.62 -19.60 4.45
CA VAL A 73 14.61 -18.62 3.36
C VAL A 73 16.06 -18.24 3.00
N LYS A 74 16.41 -18.38 1.73
CA LYS A 74 17.76 -18.09 1.22
C LYS A 74 17.74 -16.85 0.31
N GLY A 75 18.89 -16.16 0.20
CA GLY A 75 19.03 -14.99 -0.67
C GLY A 75 18.26 -13.76 -0.20
N HIS A 76 18.03 -13.63 1.12
CA HIS A 76 17.32 -12.53 1.74
C HIS A 76 18.06 -12.00 2.97
N SER A 77 19.41 -12.07 2.95
CA SER A 77 20.20 -11.36 3.96
C SER A 77 20.04 -9.84 3.83
N ALA A 78 20.49 -9.07 4.80
CA ALA A 78 20.48 -7.62 4.72
C ALA A 78 21.25 -7.11 3.50
N GLU A 79 22.39 -7.75 3.18
CA GLU A 79 23.20 -7.45 2.01
C GLU A 79 22.49 -7.81 0.70
N ASP A 80 21.86 -8.98 0.60
CA ASP A 80 21.09 -9.40 -0.57
C ASP A 80 19.93 -8.43 -0.86
N MET A 81 19.26 -7.95 0.18
CA MET A 81 18.10 -7.08 0.07
C MET A 81 18.43 -5.58 -0.13
N ALA A 82 19.63 -5.15 0.28
CA ALA A 82 20.00 -3.73 0.24
C ALA A 82 19.81 -3.07 -1.14
N PRO A 83 20.28 -3.64 -2.27
CA PRO A 83 20.11 -3.00 -3.58
C PRO A 83 18.63 -2.92 -4.03
N TRP A 84 17.79 -3.83 -3.58
CA TRP A 84 16.37 -3.82 -3.88
C TRP A 84 15.62 -2.77 -3.05
N PHE A 85 15.96 -2.63 -1.77
CA PHE A 85 15.45 -1.56 -0.93
C PHE A 85 15.83 -0.19 -1.50
N GLU A 86 17.10 0.01 -1.84
CA GLU A 86 17.57 1.28 -2.43
C GLU A 86 16.84 1.62 -3.73
N LYS A 87 16.68 0.65 -4.62
CA LYS A 87 15.95 0.82 -5.87
C LYS A 87 14.50 1.24 -5.64
N MET A 88 13.82 0.63 -4.65
CA MET A 88 12.43 0.96 -4.33
C MET A 88 12.31 2.28 -3.57
N GLU A 89 13.23 2.57 -2.67
CA GLU A 89 13.29 3.85 -1.95
C GLU A 89 13.46 5.03 -2.92
N GLN A 90 14.35 4.89 -3.90
CA GLN A 90 14.53 5.89 -4.96
C GLN A 90 13.27 6.04 -5.80
N ARG A 91 12.66 4.92 -6.24
CA ARG A 91 11.44 4.94 -7.05
C ARG A 91 10.26 5.58 -6.33
N LEU A 92 10.14 5.34 -5.03
CA LEU A 92 9.03 5.80 -4.19
C LEU A 92 9.33 7.11 -3.46
N HIS A 93 10.48 7.74 -3.74
CA HIS A 93 10.93 8.96 -3.06
C HIS A 93 10.89 8.84 -1.54
N VAL A 94 11.36 7.70 -1.00
CA VAL A 94 11.41 7.48 0.45
C VAL A 94 12.47 8.36 1.07
N ALA A 95 12.06 9.26 1.96
CA ALA A 95 12.94 10.16 2.68
C ALA A 95 12.41 10.44 4.09
N PRO A 96 13.25 10.85 5.04
CA PRO A 96 12.78 11.35 6.33
C PRO A 96 11.76 12.48 6.11
N TRP A 97 10.73 12.53 6.97
CA TRP A 97 9.72 13.59 6.88
C TRP A 97 10.36 14.97 7.07
N ALA A 98 10.14 15.85 6.12
CA ALA A 98 10.86 17.13 6.05
C ALA A 98 10.32 18.22 7.00
N LEU A 99 9.09 18.09 7.47
CA LEU A 99 8.48 19.06 8.37
C LEU A 99 8.78 18.73 9.84
N PRO A 100 8.91 19.75 10.71
CA PRO A 100 9.03 19.50 12.13
C PRO A 100 7.80 18.77 12.67
N PRO A 101 7.94 17.95 13.73
CA PRO A 101 6.82 17.29 14.36
C PRO A 101 5.83 18.34 14.91
N ASN A 102 4.55 18.00 14.84
CA ASN A 102 3.55 18.78 15.58
C ASN A 102 3.73 18.59 17.10
N ALA A 103 3.11 19.43 17.92
CA ALA A 103 3.28 19.41 19.37
C ALA A 103 2.99 18.04 19.99
N ASN A 104 2.01 17.30 19.49
CA ASN A 104 1.67 15.96 19.99
C ASN A 104 2.78 14.94 19.73
N ASN A 105 3.35 14.91 18.52
CA ASN A 105 4.44 14.00 18.19
C ASN A 105 5.77 14.43 18.82
N ASP A 106 5.96 15.73 19.03
CA ASP A 106 7.17 16.29 19.64
C ASP A 106 7.33 15.89 21.12
N VAL A 107 6.22 15.64 21.82
CA VAL A 107 6.25 15.11 23.20
C VAL A 107 7.04 13.79 23.27
N ILE A 108 6.87 12.90 22.29
CA ILE A 108 7.61 11.63 22.23
C ILE A 108 9.10 11.88 22.03
N ARG A 109 9.46 12.78 21.11
CA ARG A 109 10.86 13.15 20.86
C ARG A 109 11.51 13.71 22.12
N LEU A 110 10.89 14.71 22.74
CA LEU A 110 11.38 15.35 23.97
C LEU A 110 11.49 14.35 25.13
N GLY A 111 10.51 13.43 25.25
CA GLY A 111 10.55 12.37 26.25
C GLY A 111 11.71 11.41 26.02
N CYS A 112 11.95 10.99 24.79
CA CYS A 112 13.09 10.13 24.44
C CYS A 112 14.43 10.83 24.73
N GLU A 113 14.59 12.09 24.34
CA GLU A 113 15.81 12.86 24.63
C GLU A 113 16.06 12.98 26.13
N LYS A 114 15.02 13.28 26.92
CA LYS A 114 15.14 13.39 28.38
C LYS A 114 15.50 12.08 29.07
N LEU A 115 15.04 10.96 28.52
CA LEU A 115 15.26 9.61 29.08
C LEU A 115 16.47 8.90 28.45
N GLY A 116 17.16 9.52 27.49
CA GLY A 116 18.30 8.92 26.79
C GLY A 116 17.89 7.79 25.82
N TYR A 117 16.66 7.77 25.36
CA TYR A 117 16.20 6.80 24.37
C TYR A 117 16.48 7.26 22.95
N HIS A 118 16.71 6.28 22.08
CA HIS A 118 16.87 6.57 20.65
C HIS A 118 15.51 6.94 20.02
N TRP A 119 15.53 7.97 19.18
CA TRP A 119 14.39 8.35 18.35
C TRP A 119 14.85 8.71 16.93
N LYS A 120 13.95 8.63 15.97
CA LYS A 120 14.21 9.09 14.60
C LYS A 120 12.93 9.53 13.92
N VAL A 121 13.10 10.41 12.93
CA VAL A 121 11.98 10.79 12.03
C VAL A 121 11.64 9.60 11.12
N ILE A 122 10.36 9.27 11.02
CA ILE A 122 9.88 8.17 10.17
C ILE A 122 10.07 8.55 8.69
N PRO A 123 10.78 7.73 7.90
CA PRO A 123 10.83 7.90 6.45
C PRO A 123 9.44 7.68 5.83
N ARG A 124 9.12 8.47 4.81
CA ARG A 124 7.83 8.42 4.13
C ARG A 124 8.03 8.45 2.62
N ASN A 125 7.18 7.70 1.88
CA ASN A 125 7.16 7.69 0.43
C ASN A 125 6.26 8.80 -0.11
N VAL A 126 6.72 10.03 -0.06
CA VAL A 126 5.98 11.23 -0.52
C VAL A 126 6.88 12.18 -1.31
N LEU A 127 6.31 12.85 -2.31
CA LEU A 127 6.96 13.87 -3.10
C LEU A 127 6.05 15.11 -3.20
N GLY A 128 6.53 16.28 -2.78
CA GLY A 128 5.75 17.52 -2.82
C GLY A 128 4.49 17.50 -1.93
N CYS A 129 4.57 16.88 -0.75
CA CYS A 129 3.43 16.75 0.15
C CYS A 129 3.02 18.11 0.76
N TRP A 130 1.72 18.42 0.68
CA TRP A 130 1.14 19.64 1.26
C TRP A 130 0.73 19.50 2.73
N ASN A 131 1.07 18.38 3.35
CA ASN A 131 0.74 18.08 4.75
C ASN A 131 -0.78 18.11 5.07
N LEU A 132 -1.58 17.63 4.12
CA LEU A 132 -3.05 17.64 4.25
C LEU A 132 -3.58 16.68 5.33
N GLY A 133 -2.81 15.64 5.68
CA GLY A 133 -3.20 14.67 6.72
C GLY A 133 -4.21 13.59 6.28
N TYR A 134 -4.57 13.51 5.01
CA TYR A 134 -5.61 12.60 4.51
C TYR A 134 -5.07 11.34 3.81
N CYS A 135 -3.89 10.86 4.19
CA CYS A 135 -3.27 9.73 3.50
C CYS A 135 -4.14 8.46 3.46
N GLY A 136 -4.93 8.20 4.51
CA GLY A 136 -5.85 7.06 4.56
C GLY A 136 -7.07 7.18 3.64
N MET A 137 -7.30 8.32 3.02
CA MET A 137 -8.46 8.59 2.15
C MET A 137 -8.08 8.86 0.68
N GLY A 138 -6.88 8.42 0.28
CA GLY A 138 -6.28 8.80 -1.00
C GLY A 138 -5.52 10.13 -0.91
N CYS A 139 -4.82 10.51 -1.96
CA CYS A 139 -4.02 11.73 -1.99
C CYS A 139 -4.48 12.65 -3.12
N PRO A 140 -5.24 13.72 -2.85
CA PRO A 140 -5.82 14.58 -3.88
C PRO A 140 -4.79 15.39 -4.66
N VAL A 141 -3.53 15.44 -4.19
CA VAL A 141 -2.42 16.17 -4.84
C VAL A 141 -1.34 15.24 -5.40
N ASN A 142 -1.59 13.93 -5.45
CA ASN A 142 -0.64 12.90 -5.93
C ASN A 142 0.76 12.93 -5.26
N ALA A 143 0.87 13.56 -4.09
CA ALA A 143 2.12 13.62 -3.34
C ALA A 143 2.52 12.24 -2.77
N LYS A 144 1.54 11.42 -2.37
CA LYS A 144 1.78 10.04 -1.94
C LYS A 144 2.23 9.19 -3.13
N GLN A 145 3.43 8.62 -3.01
CA GLN A 145 4.03 7.77 -4.05
C GLN A 145 3.48 6.34 -3.95
N SER A 146 2.16 6.21 -4.12
CA SER A 146 1.46 4.93 -4.18
C SER A 146 1.74 4.22 -5.51
N MET A 147 1.38 2.93 -5.59
CA MET A 147 1.48 2.19 -6.85
C MET A 147 0.65 2.81 -7.97
N LEU A 148 -0.43 3.52 -7.64
CA LEU A 148 -1.26 4.25 -8.62
C LEU A 148 -0.46 5.28 -9.43
N VAL A 149 0.47 5.99 -8.81
CA VAL A 149 1.23 7.07 -9.44
C VAL A 149 2.67 6.68 -9.79
N THR A 150 3.11 5.50 -9.45
CA THR A 150 4.50 5.04 -9.66
C THR A 150 4.60 3.80 -10.54
N THR A 151 4.24 2.62 -10.03
CA THR A 151 4.48 1.35 -10.73
C THR A 151 3.44 1.07 -11.81
N ILE A 152 2.18 1.43 -11.59
CA ILE A 152 1.11 1.18 -12.57
C ILE A 152 1.33 2.00 -13.84
N PRO A 153 1.54 3.34 -13.81
CA PRO A 153 1.88 4.09 -15.01
C PRO A 153 3.11 3.53 -15.73
N ALA A 154 4.18 3.23 -14.99
CA ALA A 154 5.38 2.67 -15.59
C ALA A 154 5.19 1.27 -16.21
N THR A 155 4.19 0.51 -15.76
CA THR A 155 3.82 -0.77 -16.37
C THR A 155 3.06 -0.54 -17.68
N LEU A 156 2.12 0.41 -17.68
CA LEU A 156 1.35 0.79 -18.88
C LEU A 156 2.25 1.38 -19.97
N ASP A 157 3.21 2.24 -19.60
CA ASP A 157 4.21 2.81 -20.52
C ASP A 157 5.08 1.74 -21.20
N LYS A 158 5.19 0.56 -20.61
CA LYS A 158 5.91 -0.60 -21.17
C LYS A 158 5.00 -1.58 -21.90
N GLY A 159 3.77 -1.19 -22.21
CA GLY A 159 2.80 -2.02 -22.91
C GLY A 159 2.06 -3.03 -22.01
N GLY A 160 2.15 -2.89 -20.69
CA GLY A 160 1.30 -3.66 -19.79
C GLY A 160 -0.16 -3.22 -19.88
N GLU A 161 -1.08 -4.11 -19.51
CA GLU A 161 -2.51 -3.85 -19.52
C GLU A 161 -3.06 -3.83 -18.09
N LEU A 162 -4.05 -2.99 -17.85
CA LEU A 162 -4.78 -2.90 -16.59
C LEU A 162 -6.26 -3.21 -16.80
N LEU A 163 -6.73 -4.31 -16.21
CA LEU A 163 -8.14 -4.63 -16.12
C LEU A 163 -8.60 -4.36 -14.68
N TYR A 164 -9.47 -3.38 -14.50
CA TYR A 164 -10.06 -3.04 -13.20
C TYR A 164 -11.57 -3.27 -13.18
N LEU A 165 -12.21 -3.21 -12.02
CA LEU A 165 -13.57 -3.72 -11.79
C LEU A 165 -13.69 -5.19 -12.22
N ALA A 166 -12.65 -5.96 -11.98
CA ALA A 166 -12.54 -7.36 -12.38
C ALA A 166 -11.99 -8.21 -11.23
N ARG A 167 -12.84 -8.97 -10.58
CA ARG A 167 -12.44 -9.88 -9.50
C ARG A 167 -11.85 -11.15 -10.08
N ALA A 168 -10.61 -11.46 -9.69
CA ALA A 168 -10.00 -12.75 -9.99
C ALA A 168 -10.80 -13.86 -9.31
N ASN A 169 -11.32 -14.81 -10.09
CA ASN A 169 -12.17 -15.90 -9.61
C ASN A 169 -11.42 -17.23 -9.59
N ARG A 170 -10.79 -17.58 -10.70
CA ARG A 170 -10.15 -18.90 -10.85
C ARG A 170 -8.97 -18.83 -11.82
N LEU A 171 -7.86 -19.50 -11.47
CA LEU A 171 -6.77 -19.75 -12.41
C LEU A 171 -7.19 -20.81 -13.44
N LEU A 172 -6.86 -20.58 -14.69
CA LEU A 172 -7.00 -21.57 -15.75
C LEU A 172 -5.64 -22.28 -15.88
N LEU A 173 -5.68 -23.60 -15.78
CA LEU A 173 -4.48 -24.44 -15.77
C LEU A 173 -4.50 -25.39 -16.97
N ASP A 174 -3.31 -25.65 -17.51
CA ASP A 174 -3.01 -26.76 -18.40
C ASP A 174 -1.88 -27.57 -17.72
N GLY A 175 -2.24 -28.69 -17.11
CA GLY A 175 -1.39 -29.39 -16.16
C GLY A 175 -0.99 -28.48 -15.00
N ASP A 176 0.29 -28.29 -14.75
CA ASP A 176 0.83 -27.42 -13.70
C ASP A 176 1.11 -25.97 -14.17
N LYS A 177 0.79 -25.67 -15.44
CA LYS A 177 1.04 -24.36 -16.02
C LYS A 177 -0.20 -23.48 -15.96
N VAL A 178 -0.06 -22.26 -15.44
CA VAL A 178 -1.11 -21.23 -15.52
C VAL A 178 -1.20 -20.71 -16.96
N THR A 179 -2.36 -20.84 -17.58
CA THR A 179 -2.64 -20.38 -18.95
C THR A 179 -3.55 -19.17 -19.02
N GLY A 180 -4.23 -18.85 -17.93
CA GLY A 180 -5.14 -17.72 -17.89
C GLY A 180 -5.78 -17.52 -16.54
N LEU A 181 -6.68 -16.55 -16.50
CA LEU A 181 -7.43 -16.16 -15.31
C LEU A 181 -8.89 -15.92 -15.69
N GLU A 182 -9.80 -16.59 -15.02
CA GLU A 182 -11.23 -16.25 -15.07
C GLU A 182 -11.48 -15.08 -14.12
N CYS A 183 -12.11 -14.03 -14.64
CA CYS A 183 -12.49 -12.86 -13.86
C CYS A 183 -14.01 -12.68 -13.85
N LEU A 184 -14.53 -12.14 -12.77
CA LEU A 184 -15.90 -11.67 -12.66
C LEU A 184 -15.89 -10.14 -12.79
N GLY A 185 -16.63 -9.59 -13.76
CA GLY A 185 -16.84 -8.14 -13.84
C GLY A 185 -17.62 -7.66 -12.62
N MET A 186 -17.17 -6.58 -12.00
CA MET A 186 -17.80 -5.99 -10.82
C MET A 186 -18.64 -4.77 -11.19
N ASP A 187 -19.63 -4.46 -10.38
CA ASP A 187 -20.31 -3.16 -10.45
C ASP A 187 -19.37 -2.01 -10.02
N GLU A 188 -19.76 -0.77 -10.31
CA GLU A 188 -18.93 0.41 -10.04
C GLU A 188 -18.60 0.60 -8.54
N ARG A 189 -19.41 0.05 -7.64
CA ARG A 189 -19.19 0.07 -6.19
C ARG A 189 -18.41 -1.15 -5.70
N CYS A 190 -18.11 -2.09 -6.57
CA CYS A 190 -17.44 -3.36 -6.23
C CYS A 190 -18.17 -4.18 -5.16
N VAL A 191 -19.48 -4.08 -5.08
CA VAL A 191 -20.32 -4.83 -4.13
C VAL A 191 -20.68 -6.19 -4.69
N ALA A 192 -21.08 -6.24 -5.95
CA ALA A 192 -21.57 -7.47 -6.60
C ALA A 192 -21.01 -7.63 -8.02
N PRO A 193 -20.89 -8.90 -8.50
CA PRO A 193 -20.63 -9.15 -9.91
C PRO A 193 -21.76 -8.60 -10.79
N ASN A 194 -21.38 -7.99 -11.93
CA ASN A 194 -22.33 -7.42 -12.91
C ASN A 194 -22.77 -8.40 -14.00
N GLY A 195 -22.44 -9.68 -13.85
CA GLY A 195 -22.79 -10.76 -14.80
C GLY A 195 -21.79 -10.94 -15.96
N ARG A 196 -20.79 -10.09 -16.12
CA ARG A 196 -19.71 -10.28 -17.12
C ARG A 196 -18.65 -11.24 -16.58
N ARG A 197 -18.11 -12.06 -17.50
CA ARG A 197 -17.00 -12.98 -17.26
C ARG A 197 -15.95 -12.81 -18.32
#